data_9185c59643239c83e1e20c8bba1edce9
#
_entry.id   9185c59643239c83e1e20c8bba1edce9
#
_cell.length_a   1.000
_cell.length_b   1.000
_cell.length_c   1.000
_cell.angle_alpha   90.00
_cell.angle_beta   90.00
_cell.angle_gamma   90.00
#
_symmetry.space_group_name_H-M   'P 1'
#
loop_
_entity.id
_entity.type
_entity.pdbx_description
1 polymer ?
#
loop_
_entity_poly.entity_id
_entity_poly.type
_entity_poly.pdbx_seq_one_letter_code
_entity_poly.pdbx_strand_id
1 'polypeptide(L)'
;MGSPTKPTYHNYSEVQMKFISWNVNGLRACVGKDFEQSFRQLDADFFCLQETKMQEGQLDLQFEGYTSYWNYAEKKGYSGTAIYTRHKPLSVTYGIGIDEHDHEGRVITLEMEDFYLVTVYTPNSQDGLRRLDYRMVWETDFLAYLKRLDSQKPVIVCGDLNVAHQEIDLKNPKSNRRNAGFTDEEREKMSILLDNGFTDTFRFLHPEEVTYSWWSYRFKAREKNAGWRIDYFLISDRLRPQLTGATIHTEILGSDHCPVELNLY
;
A
#
# COMPACT_ATOMS: atom_id res chain seq x y z
N MET A 1 -13.48 -52.43 -4.26
CA MET A 1 -12.38 -51.67 -4.89
C MET A 1 -12.94 -50.28 -5.24
N GLY A 2 -12.76 -49.33 -4.37
CA GLY A 2 -13.22 -47.96 -4.60
C GLY A 2 -12.13 -47.17 -5.31
N SER A 3 -12.48 -46.59 -6.46
CA SER A 3 -11.60 -45.65 -7.17
C SER A 3 -11.38 -44.40 -6.37
N PRO A 4 -10.15 -43.85 -6.31
CA PRO A 4 -9.90 -42.60 -5.62
C PRO A 4 -10.55 -41.44 -6.39
N THR A 5 -11.41 -40.69 -5.71
CA THR A 5 -11.98 -39.44 -6.21
C THR A 5 -10.85 -38.43 -6.41
N LYS A 6 -10.68 -37.94 -7.63
CA LYS A 6 -9.77 -36.82 -7.94
C LYS A 6 -10.23 -35.58 -7.20
N PRO A 7 -9.31 -34.78 -6.65
CA PRO A 7 -9.67 -33.49 -6.07
C PRO A 7 -10.24 -32.57 -7.17
N THR A 8 -11.42 -32.04 -6.92
CA THR A 8 -12.03 -30.99 -7.75
C THR A 8 -11.19 -29.73 -7.59
N TYR A 9 -10.37 -29.42 -8.59
CA TYR A 9 -9.79 -28.09 -8.72
C TYR A 9 -10.93 -27.14 -9.02
N HIS A 10 -11.19 -26.20 -8.12
CA HIS A 10 -12.04 -25.07 -8.40
C HIS A 10 -11.37 -24.29 -9.53
N ASN A 11 -12.06 -24.14 -10.65
CA ASN A 11 -11.64 -23.21 -11.70
C ASN A 11 -11.71 -21.79 -11.12
N TYR A 12 -10.57 -21.27 -10.69
CA TYR A 12 -10.42 -19.84 -10.51
C TYR A 12 -10.60 -19.21 -11.90
N SER A 13 -11.42 -18.19 -11.99
CA SER A 13 -11.61 -17.45 -13.23
C SER A 13 -10.24 -16.97 -13.72
N GLU A 14 -9.92 -17.24 -14.98
CA GLU A 14 -8.66 -16.85 -15.65
C GLU A 14 -8.54 -15.32 -15.85
N VAL A 15 -9.25 -14.52 -15.08
CA VAL A 15 -9.25 -13.06 -15.18
C VAL A 15 -8.20 -12.51 -14.23
N GLN A 16 -7.13 -12.00 -14.82
CA GLN A 16 -6.09 -11.29 -14.09
C GLN A 16 -6.67 -9.99 -13.49
N MET A 17 -6.47 -9.78 -12.19
CA MET A 17 -6.81 -8.54 -11.49
C MET A 17 -5.57 -7.66 -11.32
N LYS A 18 -5.75 -6.38 -11.61
CA LYS A 18 -4.71 -5.35 -11.46
C LYS A 18 -5.04 -4.42 -10.30
N PHE A 19 -4.06 -4.25 -9.43
CA PHE A 19 -4.11 -3.35 -8.30
C PHE A 19 -3.04 -2.28 -8.42
N ILE A 20 -3.39 -1.02 -8.17
CA ILE A 20 -2.45 0.11 -8.11
C ILE A 20 -2.53 0.73 -6.72
N SER A 21 -1.38 1.15 -6.20
CA SER A 21 -1.26 1.93 -4.98
C SER A 21 -0.36 3.14 -5.23
N TRP A 22 -0.82 4.33 -4.82
CA TRP A 22 -0.08 5.58 -5.03
C TRP A 22 -0.26 6.56 -3.87
N ASN A 23 0.81 6.88 -3.17
CA ASN A 23 0.83 8.04 -2.30
C ASN A 23 0.91 9.31 -3.17
N VAL A 24 -0.14 10.11 -3.17
CA VAL A 24 -0.28 11.28 -4.04
C VAL A 24 0.21 12.58 -3.40
N ASN A 25 0.61 12.54 -2.13
CA ASN A 25 1.10 13.70 -1.37
C ASN A 25 0.24 14.96 -1.56
N GLY A 26 -1.07 14.79 -1.42
CA GLY A 26 -2.09 15.80 -1.69
C GLY A 26 -2.72 15.65 -3.07
N LEU A 27 -3.92 15.04 -3.12
CA LEU A 27 -4.60 14.70 -4.37
C LEU A 27 -4.91 15.91 -5.23
N ARG A 28 -5.33 17.04 -4.66
CA ARG A 28 -5.61 18.27 -5.42
C ARG A 28 -4.40 18.78 -6.20
N ALA A 29 -3.21 18.71 -5.58
CA ALA A 29 -1.97 19.08 -6.25
C ALA A 29 -1.57 18.06 -7.32
N CYS A 30 -1.81 16.77 -7.08
CA CYS A 30 -1.52 15.71 -8.03
C CYS A 30 -2.44 15.75 -9.25
N VAL A 31 -3.73 16.08 -9.06
CA VAL A 31 -4.70 16.28 -10.17
C VAL A 31 -4.22 17.37 -11.13
N GLY A 32 -3.65 18.47 -10.62
CA GLY A 32 -3.02 19.49 -11.44
C GLY A 32 -1.75 19.07 -12.18
N LYS A 33 -1.31 17.80 -12.04
CA LYS A 33 -0.10 17.23 -12.63
C LYS A 33 -0.39 15.88 -13.31
N ASP A 34 -1.45 15.83 -14.11
CA ASP A 34 -1.85 14.70 -14.94
C ASP A 34 -2.26 13.40 -14.21
N PHE A 35 -2.75 13.50 -12.94
CA PHE A 35 -3.27 12.35 -12.20
C PHE A 35 -4.34 11.58 -12.98
N GLU A 36 -5.31 12.27 -13.58
CA GLU A 36 -6.39 11.61 -14.31
C GLU A 36 -5.88 10.84 -15.53
N GLN A 37 -4.89 11.36 -16.24
CA GLN A 37 -4.26 10.66 -17.36
C GLN A 37 -3.57 9.38 -16.86
N SER A 38 -2.79 9.48 -15.79
CA SER A 38 -2.10 8.35 -15.17
C SER A 38 -3.09 7.30 -14.67
N PHE A 39 -4.18 7.72 -14.02
CA PHE A 39 -5.24 6.84 -13.54
C PHE A 39 -5.86 6.03 -14.69
N ARG A 40 -6.20 6.70 -15.82
CA ARG A 40 -6.77 6.03 -17.00
C ARG A 40 -5.77 5.11 -17.70
N GLN A 41 -4.51 5.52 -17.79
CA GLN A 41 -3.44 4.72 -18.41
C GLN A 41 -3.14 3.45 -17.64
N LEU A 42 -3.11 3.52 -16.31
CA LEU A 42 -2.85 2.37 -15.44
C LEU A 42 -4.01 1.37 -15.45
N ASP A 43 -5.23 1.80 -15.68
CA ASP A 43 -6.44 0.98 -15.94
C ASP A 43 -6.58 -0.20 -14.98
N ALA A 44 -6.67 0.09 -13.68
CA ALA A 44 -6.69 -0.91 -12.62
C ALA A 44 -8.09 -1.31 -12.19
N ASP A 45 -8.25 -2.55 -11.68
CA ASP A 45 -9.48 -2.98 -11.01
C ASP A 45 -9.65 -2.29 -9.65
N PHE A 46 -8.54 -2.08 -8.95
CA PHE A 46 -8.46 -1.38 -7.67
C PHE A 46 -7.34 -0.35 -7.73
N PHE A 47 -7.68 0.90 -7.42
CA PHE A 47 -6.71 2.00 -7.38
C PHE A 47 -6.76 2.65 -5.99
N CYS A 48 -5.71 2.42 -5.21
CA CYS A 48 -5.60 2.85 -3.82
C CYS A 48 -4.72 4.10 -3.72
N LEU A 49 -5.19 5.07 -2.93
CA LEU A 49 -4.49 6.34 -2.72
C LEU A 49 -4.14 6.51 -1.24
N GLN A 50 -2.98 7.04 -0.97
CA GLN A 50 -2.56 7.46 0.36
C GLN A 50 -2.18 8.94 0.34
N GLU A 51 -2.24 9.54 1.52
CA GLU A 51 -1.93 10.96 1.73
C GLU A 51 -2.73 11.89 0.79
N THR A 52 -4.03 11.64 0.71
CA THR A 52 -4.94 12.43 -0.13
C THR A 52 -5.04 13.88 0.32
N LYS A 53 -4.86 14.14 1.64
CA LYS A 53 -4.98 15.46 2.29
C LYS A 53 -6.31 16.15 1.99
N MET A 54 -7.35 15.34 1.79
CA MET A 54 -8.69 15.79 1.40
C MET A 54 -9.64 15.85 2.59
N GLN A 55 -10.69 16.62 2.40
CA GLN A 55 -11.92 16.58 3.20
C GLN A 55 -13.10 16.40 2.27
N GLU A 56 -14.21 15.92 2.81
CA GLU A 56 -15.44 15.71 2.05
C GLU A 56 -15.85 17.00 1.29
N GLY A 57 -16.23 16.85 0.03
CA GLY A 57 -16.70 17.95 -0.82
C GLY A 57 -15.61 18.89 -1.36
N GLN A 58 -14.32 18.68 -1.10
CA GLN A 58 -13.26 19.56 -1.62
C GLN A 58 -12.89 19.30 -3.08
N LEU A 59 -13.16 18.10 -3.59
CA LEU A 59 -12.90 17.71 -4.97
C LEU A 59 -13.94 16.68 -5.39
N ASP A 60 -14.60 16.92 -6.50
CA ASP A 60 -15.44 15.93 -7.16
C ASP A 60 -14.60 15.25 -8.26
N LEU A 61 -14.06 14.09 -7.96
CA LEU A 61 -13.23 13.31 -8.86
C LEU A 61 -13.85 11.93 -9.03
N GLN A 62 -14.60 11.77 -10.11
CA GLN A 62 -15.28 10.53 -10.45
C GLN A 62 -14.74 9.96 -11.76
N PHE A 63 -14.66 8.64 -11.82
CA PHE A 63 -14.27 7.91 -13.01
C PHE A 63 -15.37 6.94 -13.39
N GLU A 64 -15.72 6.92 -14.68
CA GLU A 64 -16.73 6.01 -15.20
C GLU A 64 -16.39 4.55 -14.91
N GLY A 65 -17.35 3.79 -14.37
CA GLY A 65 -17.17 2.39 -13.99
C GLY A 65 -16.52 2.17 -12.63
N TYR A 66 -16.15 3.23 -11.90
CA TYR A 66 -15.57 3.11 -10.56
C TYR A 66 -16.52 3.63 -9.48
N THR A 67 -16.48 2.97 -8.34
CA THR A 67 -16.98 3.47 -7.06
C THR A 67 -15.78 3.83 -6.19
N SER A 68 -15.87 4.92 -5.42
CA SER A 68 -14.80 5.37 -4.53
C SER A 68 -15.21 5.34 -3.06
N TYR A 69 -14.26 5.00 -2.20
CA TYR A 69 -14.38 4.98 -0.75
C TYR A 69 -13.27 5.84 -0.16
N TRP A 70 -13.61 6.70 0.81
CA TRP A 70 -12.72 7.72 1.34
C TRP A 70 -12.66 7.64 2.87
N ASN A 71 -11.46 7.74 3.41
CA ASN A 71 -11.22 7.91 4.83
C ASN A 71 -10.43 9.19 5.06
N TYR A 72 -11.07 10.19 5.63
CA TYR A 72 -10.47 11.50 5.87
C TYR A 72 -9.90 11.57 7.27
N ALA A 73 -8.76 12.26 7.43
CA ALA A 73 -8.28 12.63 8.75
C ALA A 73 -9.16 13.74 9.34
N GLU A 74 -9.33 13.75 10.66
CA GLU A 74 -9.98 14.86 11.37
C GLU A 74 -9.22 16.16 11.17
N LYS A 75 -7.89 16.08 11.17
CA LYS A 75 -7.04 17.23 10.85
C LYS A 75 -7.05 17.54 9.36
N LYS A 76 -7.52 18.73 9.00
CA LYS A 76 -7.60 19.20 7.61
C LYS A 76 -6.21 19.26 6.96
N GLY A 77 -6.13 18.87 5.69
CA GLY A 77 -4.90 18.92 4.90
C GLY A 77 -3.81 17.93 5.34
N TYR A 78 -4.20 16.83 5.98
CA TYR A 78 -3.29 15.85 6.55
C TYR A 78 -3.76 14.43 6.26
N SER A 79 -2.82 13.49 6.02
CA SER A 79 -3.09 12.06 5.84
C SER A 79 -4.26 11.78 4.87
N GLY A 80 -5.11 10.82 5.17
CA GLY A 80 -6.26 10.43 4.36
C GLY A 80 -5.93 9.38 3.32
N THR A 81 -6.87 8.46 3.10
CA THR A 81 -6.77 7.37 2.12
C THR A 81 -8.03 7.31 1.28
N ALA A 82 -7.92 6.72 0.08
CA ALA A 82 -9.07 6.44 -0.78
C ALA A 82 -8.85 5.16 -1.59
N ILE A 83 -9.93 4.51 -1.99
CA ILE A 83 -9.91 3.38 -2.94
C ILE A 83 -10.96 3.66 -4.02
N TYR A 84 -10.55 3.59 -5.27
CA TYR A 84 -11.41 3.46 -6.43
C TYR A 84 -11.44 2.01 -6.87
N THR A 85 -12.63 1.46 -7.13
CA THR A 85 -12.78 0.08 -7.57
C THR A 85 -13.91 -0.09 -8.57
N ARG A 86 -13.71 -1.01 -9.52
CA ARG A 86 -14.75 -1.50 -10.45
C ARG A 86 -15.60 -2.61 -9.85
N HIS A 87 -15.17 -3.18 -8.73
CA HIS A 87 -15.82 -4.30 -8.08
C HIS A 87 -16.57 -3.85 -6.84
N LYS A 88 -17.78 -4.37 -6.64
CA LYS A 88 -18.58 -4.05 -5.47
C LYS A 88 -18.09 -4.89 -4.27
N PRO A 89 -17.62 -4.28 -3.19
CA PRO A 89 -17.24 -5.00 -1.98
C PRO A 89 -18.48 -5.52 -1.23
N LEU A 90 -18.29 -6.58 -0.44
CA LEU A 90 -19.30 -7.08 0.51
C LEU A 90 -19.46 -6.11 1.68
N SER A 91 -18.36 -5.56 2.15
CA SER A 91 -18.33 -4.54 3.21
C SER A 91 -17.12 -3.62 3.08
N VAL A 92 -17.22 -2.46 3.71
CA VAL A 92 -16.13 -1.47 3.80
C VAL A 92 -15.92 -1.11 5.27
N THR A 93 -14.68 -1.15 5.72
CA THR A 93 -14.29 -0.75 7.07
C THR A 93 -13.26 0.36 7.02
N TYR A 94 -13.42 1.36 7.87
CA TYR A 94 -12.51 2.49 8.01
C TYR A 94 -11.77 2.39 9.35
N GLY A 95 -10.43 2.53 9.30
CA GLY A 95 -9.58 2.33 10.47
C GLY A 95 -9.33 0.85 10.79
N ILE A 96 -8.77 0.60 11.98
CA ILE A 96 -8.46 -0.75 12.49
C ILE A 96 -9.29 -1.13 13.71
N GLY A 97 -10.21 -0.26 14.13
CA GLY A 97 -11.11 -0.45 15.26
C GLY A 97 -10.47 -0.09 16.60
N ILE A 98 -9.45 0.76 16.60
CA ILE A 98 -8.77 1.30 17.78
C ILE A 98 -8.84 2.82 17.71
N ASP A 99 -9.56 3.44 18.63
CA ASP A 99 -9.86 4.86 18.63
C ASP A 99 -8.59 5.72 18.51
N GLU A 100 -7.54 5.41 19.27
CA GLU A 100 -6.26 6.13 19.20
C GLU A 100 -5.64 6.18 17.81
N HIS A 101 -5.95 5.21 16.93
CA HIS A 101 -5.37 5.06 15.59
C HIS A 101 -6.28 5.55 14.47
N ASP A 102 -7.57 5.71 14.73
CA ASP A 102 -8.57 5.84 13.65
C ASP A 102 -8.96 7.29 13.33
N HIS A 103 -8.30 8.30 13.92
CA HIS A 103 -8.56 9.73 13.67
C HIS A 103 -7.80 10.33 12.48
N GLU A 104 -6.82 9.62 11.94
CA GLU A 104 -5.95 10.15 10.90
C GLU A 104 -6.26 9.63 9.48
N GLY A 105 -7.37 8.89 9.30
CA GLY A 105 -7.82 8.43 7.97
C GLY A 105 -6.82 7.52 7.26
N ARG A 106 -6.12 6.63 8.00
CA ARG A 106 -4.97 5.88 7.50
C ARG A 106 -5.29 4.56 6.83
N VAL A 107 -6.44 3.96 7.13
CA VAL A 107 -6.76 2.59 6.69
C VAL A 107 -8.16 2.51 6.14
N ILE A 108 -8.31 1.89 4.95
CA ILE A 108 -9.58 1.41 4.41
C ILE A 108 -9.42 -0.08 4.11
N THR A 109 -10.39 -0.87 4.53
CA THR A 109 -10.49 -2.28 4.18
C THR A 109 -11.73 -2.53 3.35
N LEU A 110 -11.57 -3.10 2.17
CA LEU A 110 -12.65 -3.67 1.37
C LEU A 110 -12.69 -5.18 1.61
N GLU A 111 -13.84 -5.69 2.02
CA GLU A 111 -14.10 -7.13 2.02
C GLU A 111 -14.62 -7.53 0.64
N MET A 112 -13.85 -8.33 -0.07
CA MET A 112 -14.26 -8.97 -1.32
C MET A 112 -14.73 -10.41 -1.02
N GLU A 113 -15.24 -11.09 -2.03
CA GLU A 113 -15.72 -12.48 -1.86
C GLU A 113 -14.58 -13.41 -1.41
N ASP A 114 -13.40 -13.29 -2.05
CA ASP A 114 -12.28 -14.23 -1.87
C ASP A 114 -11.10 -13.64 -1.11
N PHE A 115 -11.06 -12.34 -0.84
CA PHE A 115 -9.95 -11.67 -0.16
C PHE A 115 -10.39 -10.37 0.53
N TYR A 116 -9.52 -9.84 1.39
CA TYR A 116 -9.57 -8.47 1.88
C TYR A 116 -8.53 -7.62 1.15
N LEU A 117 -8.91 -6.42 0.72
CA LEU A 117 -7.97 -5.39 0.26
C LEU A 117 -7.86 -4.31 1.33
N VAL A 118 -6.65 -4.11 1.84
CA VAL A 118 -6.33 -3.10 2.85
C VAL A 118 -5.39 -2.06 2.23
N THR A 119 -5.84 -0.83 2.10
CA THR A 119 -4.92 0.29 1.83
C THR A 119 -4.50 0.94 3.13
N VAL A 120 -3.24 1.32 3.24
CA VAL A 120 -2.68 1.90 4.46
C VAL A 120 -1.71 3.04 4.17
N TYR A 121 -1.79 4.08 4.98
CA TYR A 121 -0.76 5.11 5.11
C TYR A 121 -0.18 5.02 6.53
N THR A 122 0.93 4.31 6.67
CA THR A 122 1.59 4.07 7.95
C THR A 122 2.09 5.39 8.56
N PRO A 123 1.92 5.63 9.85
CA PRO A 123 2.45 6.82 10.51
C PRO A 123 3.96 6.98 10.27
N ASN A 124 4.40 8.15 9.85
CA ASN A 124 5.82 8.49 9.76
C ASN A 124 6.38 8.79 11.15
N SER A 125 7.58 8.29 11.45
CA SER A 125 8.25 8.55 12.74
C SER A 125 8.71 9.99 12.92
N GLN A 126 8.72 10.78 11.86
CA GLN A 126 9.04 12.20 11.77
C GLN A 126 10.51 12.54 12.11
N ASP A 127 10.89 13.80 11.83
CA ASP A 127 12.22 14.33 12.16
C ASP A 127 12.51 14.19 13.66
N GLY A 128 13.70 13.73 13.99
CA GLY A 128 14.10 13.47 15.37
C GLY A 128 13.38 12.29 16.00
N LEU A 129 12.70 11.46 15.19
CA LEU A 129 11.97 10.25 15.63
C LEU A 129 10.89 10.51 16.69
N ARG A 130 10.25 11.70 16.62
CA ARG A 130 9.29 12.17 17.63
C ARG A 130 8.06 11.28 17.76
N ARG A 131 7.70 10.54 16.71
CA ARG A 131 6.57 9.61 16.70
C ARG A 131 6.99 8.13 16.62
N LEU A 132 8.26 7.81 16.84
CA LEU A 132 8.73 6.43 16.73
C LEU A 132 8.02 5.51 17.74
N ASP A 133 7.89 5.92 19.00
CA ASP A 133 7.23 5.11 20.04
C ASP A 133 5.75 4.85 19.68
N TYR A 134 5.03 5.89 19.24
CA TYR A 134 3.66 5.74 18.76
C TYR A 134 3.58 4.77 17.57
N ARG A 135 4.48 4.94 16.60
CA ARG A 135 4.54 4.06 15.43
C ARG A 135 4.78 2.61 15.81
N MET A 136 5.62 2.33 16.79
CA MET A 136 5.88 0.95 17.24
C MET A 136 4.63 0.29 17.83
N VAL A 137 3.81 1.03 18.55
CA VAL A 137 2.50 0.57 19.03
C VAL A 137 1.55 0.34 17.84
N TRP A 138 1.44 1.34 16.97
CA TRP A 138 0.58 1.28 15.78
C TRP A 138 0.89 0.06 14.90
N GLU A 139 2.16 -0.23 14.64
CA GLU A 139 2.60 -1.38 13.84
C GLU A 139 2.22 -2.72 14.48
N THR A 140 2.30 -2.81 15.81
CA THR A 140 1.87 -4.01 16.55
C THR A 140 0.37 -4.23 16.40
N ASP A 141 -0.42 -3.19 16.57
CA ASP A 141 -1.88 -3.24 16.48
C ASP A 141 -2.35 -3.47 15.03
N PHE A 142 -1.66 -2.87 14.06
CA PHE A 142 -1.92 -3.11 12.64
C PHE A 142 -1.65 -4.56 12.24
N LEU A 143 -0.55 -5.17 12.70
CA LEU A 143 -0.28 -6.59 12.47
C LEU A 143 -1.38 -7.46 13.07
N ALA A 144 -1.82 -7.18 14.30
CA ALA A 144 -2.92 -7.92 14.94
C ALA A 144 -4.22 -7.79 14.13
N TYR A 145 -4.51 -6.60 13.59
CA TYR A 145 -5.62 -6.37 12.68
C TYR A 145 -5.52 -7.23 11.41
N LEU A 146 -4.39 -7.21 10.73
CA LEU A 146 -4.17 -8.00 9.52
C LEU A 146 -4.29 -9.50 9.78
N LYS A 147 -3.76 -10.00 10.89
CA LYS A 147 -3.87 -11.43 11.28
C LYS A 147 -5.31 -11.85 11.53
N ARG A 148 -6.11 -10.97 12.12
CA ARG A 148 -7.55 -11.23 12.30
C ARG A 148 -8.27 -11.36 10.96
N LEU A 149 -7.99 -10.49 9.99
CA LEU A 149 -8.53 -10.59 8.63
C LEU A 149 -8.04 -11.87 7.93
N ASP A 150 -6.73 -12.12 7.99
CA ASP A 150 -6.08 -13.27 7.34
C ASP A 150 -6.60 -14.61 7.87
N SER A 151 -7.07 -14.67 9.10
CA SER A 151 -7.72 -15.88 9.65
C SER A 151 -9.05 -16.22 8.97
N GLN A 152 -9.67 -15.27 8.27
CA GLN A 152 -10.96 -15.45 7.59
C GLN A 152 -10.78 -15.61 6.08
N LYS A 153 -10.10 -14.67 5.44
CA LYS A 153 -9.80 -14.66 3.99
C LYS A 153 -8.37 -14.15 3.76
N PRO A 154 -7.72 -14.50 2.63
CA PRO A 154 -6.44 -13.92 2.26
C PRO A 154 -6.50 -12.39 2.25
N VAL A 155 -5.39 -11.75 2.59
CA VAL A 155 -5.29 -10.29 2.65
C VAL A 155 -4.29 -9.79 1.62
N ILE A 156 -4.67 -8.74 0.91
CA ILE A 156 -3.80 -7.92 0.07
C ILE A 156 -3.65 -6.58 0.79
N VAL A 157 -2.43 -6.22 1.15
CA VAL A 157 -2.12 -4.93 1.79
C VAL A 157 -1.35 -4.08 0.80
N CYS A 158 -1.74 -2.83 0.64
CA CYS A 158 -0.97 -1.89 -0.15
C CYS A 158 -0.88 -0.52 0.51
N GLY A 159 0.16 0.20 0.18
CA GLY A 159 0.30 1.59 0.57
C GLY A 159 1.72 2.01 0.88
N ASP A 160 1.81 3.22 1.42
CA ASP A 160 3.05 3.77 1.94
C ASP A 160 3.27 3.25 3.38
N LEU A 161 4.21 2.33 3.52
CA LEU A 161 4.57 1.75 4.81
C LEU A 161 5.64 2.58 5.55
N ASN A 162 6.08 3.69 4.96
CA ASN A 162 7.07 4.58 5.56
C ASN A 162 8.32 3.87 6.10
N VAL A 163 8.74 2.80 5.44
CA VAL A 163 9.95 2.04 5.78
C VAL A 163 10.62 1.47 4.54
N ALA A 164 11.92 1.66 4.40
CA ALA A 164 12.78 0.86 3.53
C ALA A 164 13.23 -0.37 4.33
N HIS A 165 12.85 -1.58 3.90
CA HIS A 165 13.05 -2.78 4.71
C HIS A 165 14.52 -3.17 4.79
N GLN A 166 15.19 -3.29 3.63
CA GLN A 166 16.57 -3.74 3.52
C GLN A 166 17.48 -2.64 2.96
N GLU A 167 18.81 -2.83 3.04
CA GLU A 167 19.77 -1.86 2.50
C GLU A 167 19.63 -1.65 0.99
N ILE A 168 19.15 -2.64 0.26
CA ILE A 168 18.85 -2.54 -1.17
C ILE A 168 17.68 -1.59 -1.46
N ASP A 169 16.83 -1.31 -0.48
CA ASP A 169 15.61 -0.54 -0.63
C ASP A 169 15.82 0.98 -0.51
N LEU A 170 17.05 1.46 -0.32
CA LEU A 170 17.37 2.89 -0.35
C LEU A 170 18.79 3.17 -0.82
N LYS A 171 19.01 4.35 -1.38
CA LYS A 171 20.27 4.75 -1.99
C LYS A 171 21.44 4.86 -1.01
N ASN A 172 21.23 5.36 0.19
CA ASN A 172 22.29 5.68 1.16
C ASN A 172 22.00 5.04 2.52
N PRO A 173 22.06 3.70 2.68
CA PRO A 173 21.63 3.02 3.90
C PRO A 173 22.46 3.43 5.12
N LYS A 174 23.78 3.55 4.99
CA LYS A 174 24.67 3.85 6.12
C LYS A 174 24.37 5.20 6.79
N SER A 175 24.10 6.23 5.99
CA SER A 175 23.81 7.59 6.51
C SER A 175 22.37 7.74 7.01
N ASN A 176 21.48 6.81 6.68
CA ASN A 176 20.05 6.89 7.01
C ASN A 176 19.63 5.95 8.15
N ARG A 177 20.54 5.17 8.72
CA ARG A 177 20.22 4.13 9.71
C ARG A 177 19.45 4.63 10.94
N ARG A 178 19.57 5.91 11.29
CA ARG A 178 18.84 6.54 12.42
C ARG A 178 17.83 7.61 11.96
N ASN A 179 17.49 7.62 10.69
CA ASN A 179 16.46 8.49 10.16
C ASN A 179 15.11 7.76 10.08
N ALA A 180 14.01 8.52 10.17
CA ALA A 180 12.66 8.02 9.99
C ALA A 180 12.55 7.24 8.66
N GLY A 181 11.97 6.05 8.70
CA GLY A 181 11.83 5.14 7.57
C GLY A 181 12.99 4.14 7.40
N PHE A 182 14.08 4.25 8.18
CA PHE A 182 15.18 3.28 8.14
C PHE A 182 15.84 3.03 9.50
N THR A 183 15.10 3.23 10.58
CA THR A 183 15.56 2.82 11.92
C THR A 183 15.53 1.29 12.04
N ASP A 184 16.35 0.76 12.93
CA ASP A 184 16.38 -0.69 13.19
C ASP A 184 15.00 -1.17 13.69
N GLU A 185 14.31 -0.36 14.50
CA GLU A 185 12.99 -0.64 15.05
C GLU A 185 11.91 -0.72 13.96
N GLU A 186 11.89 0.21 13.00
CA GLU A 186 10.94 0.21 11.88
C GLU A 186 11.19 -0.98 10.94
N ARG A 187 12.44 -1.28 10.65
CA ARG A 187 12.84 -2.43 9.83
C ARG A 187 12.50 -3.76 10.48
N GLU A 188 12.68 -3.87 11.81
CA GLU A 188 12.30 -5.06 12.58
C GLU A 188 10.78 -5.28 12.51
N LYS A 189 9.96 -4.23 12.66
CA LYS A 189 8.51 -4.33 12.51
C LYS A 189 8.10 -4.85 11.13
N MET A 190 8.77 -4.39 10.06
CA MET A 190 8.54 -4.91 8.71
C MET A 190 8.92 -6.40 8.62
N SER A 191 10.05 -6.81 9.20
CA SER A 191 10.45 -8.22 9.24
C SER A 191 9.42 -9.07 10.00
N ILE A 192 8.96 -8.60 11.15
CA ILE A 192 7.92 -9.29 11.95
C ILE A 192 6.62 -9.43 11.14
N LEU A 193 6.22 -8.37 10.41
CA LEU A 193 5.03 -8.43 9.55
C LEU A 193 5.16 -9.51 8.49
N LEU A 194 6.29 -9.57 7.79
CA LEU A 194 6.54 -10.58 6.74
C LEU A 194 6.62 -11.99 7.35
N ASP A 195 7.31 -12.16 8.47
CA ASP A 195 7.45 -13.46 9.15
C ASP A 195 6.11 -14.00 9.69
N ASN A 196 5.10 -13.15 9.80
CA ASN A 196 3.75 -13.53 10.21
C ASN A 196 2.83 -13.93 9.03
N GLY A 197 3.39 -14.32 7.91
CA GLY A 197 2.65 -14.93 6.80
C GLY A 197 2.29 -13.98 5.67
N PHE A 198 3.09 -12.92 5.49
CA PHE A 198 2.95 -11.98 4.39
C PHE A 198 4.19 -11.96 3.50
N THR A 199 3.97 -11.77 2.21
CA THR A 199 5.03 -11.70 1.19
C THR A 199 5.09 -10.28 0.61
N ASP A 200 6.28 -9.67 0.60
CA ASP A 200 6.60 -8.49 -0.20
C ASP A 200 6.67 -8.92 -1.67
N THR A 201 5.65 -8.57 -2.45
CA THR A 201 5.46 -9.06 -3.82
C THR A 201 6.56 -8.63 -4.76
N PHE A 202 7.01 -7.37 -4.65
CA PHE A 202 8.09 -6.87 -5.48
C PHE A 202 9.40 -7.59 -5.18
N ARG A 203 9.80 -7.66 -3.91
CA ARG A 203 11.04 -8.31 -3.52
C ARG A 203 11.03 -9.83 -3.78
N PHE A 204 9.86 -10.45 -3.70
CA PHE A 204 9.70 -11.87 -4.03
C PHE A 204 9.96 -12.16 -5.52
N LEU A 205 9.44 -11.32 -6.44
CA LEU A 205 9.64 -11.48 -7.88
C LEU A 205 10.99 -10.92 -8.36
N HIS A 206 11.50 -9.88 -7.69
CA HIS A 206 12.70 -9.14 -8.07
C HIS A 206 13.70 -9.06 -6.91
N PRO A 207 14.31 -10.19 -6.49
CA PRO A 207 15.08 -10.28 -5.25
C PRO A 207 16.31 -9.36 -5.19
N GLU A 208 16.88 -9.02 -6.34
CA GLU A 208 18.10 -8.21 -6.44
C GLU A 208 17.91 -6.87 -7.17
N GLU A 209 16.68 -6.55 -7.58
CA GLU A 209 16.41 -5.32 -8.33
C GLU A 209 16.43 -4.10 -7.41
N VAL A 210 17.21 -3.07 -7.81
CA VAL A 210 17.29 -1.79 -7.12
C VAL A 210 16.35 -0.80 -7.80
N THR A 211 15.17 -0.64 -7.24
CA THR A 211 14.14 0.28 -7.74
C THR A 211 13.46 0.96 -6.55
N TYR A 212 13.21 2.25 -6.65
CA TYR A 212 12.66 3.06 -5.58
C TYR A 212 11.27 3.55 -5.95
N SER A 213 10.47 3.89 -4.92
CA SER A 213 9.10 4.40 -5.09
C SER A 213 8.93 5.84 -4.61
N TRP A 214 9.89 6.36 -3.86
CA TRP A 214 9.88 7.71 -3.30
C TRP A 214 11.22 8.41 -3.42
N TRP A 215 11.18 9.74 -3.68
CA TRP A 215 12.36 10.63 -3.73
C TRP A 215 12.01 11.97 -3.09
N SER A 216 12.85 12.42 -2.17
CA SER A 216 12.68 13.75 -1.61
C SER A 216 12.64 14.83 -2.70
N TYR A 217 11.78 15.83 -2.55
CA TYR A 217 11.81 17.01 -3.41
C TYR A 217 13.11 17.83 -3.28
N ARG A 218 13.89 17.60 -2.22
CA ARG A 218 15.13 18.32 -1.96
C ARG A 218 16.27 17.75 -2.78
N PHE A 219 17.24 18.61 -3.12
CA PHE A 219 18.52 18.24 -3.71
C PHE A 219 18.44 17.48 -5.04
N LYS A 220 17.34 17.64 -5.78
CA LYS A 220 17.11 16.91 -7.05
C LYS A 220 17.26 15.39 -6.88
N ALA A 221 16.70 14.86 -5.80
CA ALA A 221 16.88 13.46 -5.42
C ALA A 221 16.38 12.50 -6.51
N ARG A 222 15.24 12.80 -7.16
CA ARG A 222 14.68 11.95 -8.24
C ARG A 222 15.57 11.94 -9.47
N GLU A 223 16.12 13.10 -9.90
CA GLU A 223 17.06 13.19 -11.03
C GLU A 223 18.35 12.37 -10.77
N LYS A 224 18.80 12.32 -9.52
CA LYS A 224 19.99 11.56 -9.08
C LYS A 224 19.67 10.11 -8.71
N ASN A 225 18.42 9.72 -8.81
CA ASN A 225 17.89 8.45 -8.29
C ASN A 225 18.33 8.14 -6.83
N ALA A 226 18.33 9.16 -5.99
CA ALA A 226 18.58 9.03 -4.55
C ALA A 226 17.26 8.77 -3.82
N GLY A 227 16.68 7.62 -4.08
CA GLY A 227 15.35 7.23 -3.64
C GLY A 227 15.31 6.16 -2.58
N TRP A 228 14.09 5.85 -2.16
CA TRP A 228 13.73 4.81 -1.20
C TRP A 228 12.54 4.02 -1.73
N ARG A 229 12.51 2.71 -1.50
CA ARG A 229 11.33 1.89 -1.72
C ARG A 229 10.57 1.76 -0.41
N ILE A 230 9.49 2.50 -0.29
CA ILE A 230 8.65 2.58 0.91
C ILE A 230 7.16 2.32 0.65
N ASP A 231 6.79 2.18 -0.63
CA ASP A 231 5.45 1.79 -1.07
C ASP A 231 5.46 0.31 -1.46
N TYR A 232 4.47 -0.44 -0.97
CA TYR A 232 4.45 -1.90 -1.07
C TYR A 232 3.10 -2.44 -1.49
N PHE A 233 3.13 -3.61 -2.11
CA PHE A 233 2.07 -4.60 -2.04
C PHE A 233 2.58 -5.81 -1.25
N LEU A 234 1.87 -6.13 -0.16
CA LEU A 234 2.07 -7.35 0.61
C LEU A 234 0.85 -8.24 0.43
N ILE A 235 1.05 -9.53 0.29
CA ILE A 235 -0.04 -10.50 0.18
C ILE A 235 0.12 -11.61 1.21
N SER A 236 -0.99 -12.18 1.68
CA SER A 236 -0.97 -13.43 2.43
C SER A 236 -0.18 -14.48 1.67
N ASP A 237 0.69 -15.23 2.32
CA ASP A 237 1.56 -16.23 1.68
C ASP A 237 0.81 -17.24 0.81
N ARG A 238 -0.43 -17.56 1.16
CA ARG A 238 -1.28 -18.46 0.37
C ARG A 238 -1.74 -17.89 -0.98
N LEU A 239 -1.56 -16.59 -1.23
CA LEU A 239 -1.79 -15.95 -2.53
C LEU A 239 -0.56 -16.01 -3.45
N ARG A 240 0.62 -16.42 -2.98
CA ARG A 240 1.82 -16.51 -3.84
C ARG A 240 1.62 -17.27 -5.14
N PRO A 241 0.88 -18.40 -5.20
CA PRO A 241 0.65 -19.11 -6.46
C PRO A 241 -0.12 -18.29 -7.50
N GLN A 242 -0.85 -17.26 -7.09
CA GLN A 242 -1.62 -16.38 -7.97
C GLN A 242 -0.83 -15.13 -8.39
N LEU A 243 0.34 -14.87 -7.80
CA LEU A 243 1.17 -13.70 -8.08
C LEU A 243 1.79 -13.80 -9.47
N THR A 244 1.44 -12.86 -10.35
CA THR A 244 1.91 -12.82 -11.74
C THR A 244 2.74 -11.61 -12.09
N GLY A 245 2.66 -10.53 -11.29
CA GLY A 245 3.45 -9.32 -11.53
C GLY A 245 3.47 -8.38 -10.34
N ALA A 246 4.60 -7.69 -10.19
CA ALA A 246 4.78 -6.56 -9.27
C ALA A 246 5.68 -5.54 -9.96
N THR A 247 5.22 -4.29 -10.10
CA THR A 247 5.91 -3.24 -10.86
C THR A 247 5.94 -1.94 -10.05
N ILE A 248 7.01 -1.18 -10.21
CA ILE A 248 7.15 0.18 -9.68
C ILE A 248 7.24 1.12 -10.88
N HIS A 249 6.27 2.01 -11.05
CA HIS A 249 6.13 2.91 -12.20
C HIS A 249 6.94 4.19 -12.02
N THR A 250 8.26 4.09 -12.03
CA THR A 250 9.19 5.21 -11.77
C THR A 250 9.07 6.36 -12.77
N GLU A 251 8.53 6.10 -13.95
CA GLU A 251 8.28 7.07 -15.02
C GLU A 251 7.09 8.00 -14.77
N ILE A 252 6.15 7.58 -13.90
CA ILE A 252 4.96 8.35 -13.59
C ILE A 252 5.30 9.45 -12.58
N LEU A 253 4.98 10.68 -12.96
CA LEU A 253 5.22 11.88 -12.17
C LEU A 253 3.91 12.37 -11.54
N GLY A 254 3.98 13.44 -10.73
CA GLY A 254 2.82 14.07 -10.10
C GLY A 254 2.88 14.11 -8.58
N SER A 255 3.64 13.19 -7.99
CA SER A 255 3.93 13.12 -6.55
C SER A 255 5.44 12.91 -6.36
N ASP A 256 5.93 13.03 -5.13
CA ASP A 256 7.27 12.57 -4.73
C ASP A 256 7.35 11.04 -4.58
N HIS A 257 6.20 10.36 -4.60
CA HIS A 257 6.10 8.92 -4.84
C HIS A 257 5.68 8.62 -6.27
N CYS A 258 5.98 7.41 -6.75
CA CYS A 258 5.40 6.86 -7.97
C CYS A 258 4.43 5.73 -7.64
N PRO A 259 3.50 5.37 -8.55
CA PRO A 259 2.60 4.24 -8.35
C PRO A 259 3.35 2.91 -8.27
N VAL A 260 2.82 1.99 -7.46
CA VAL A 260 3.22 0.58 -7.46
C VAL A 260 2.04 -0.29 -7.90
N GLU A 261 2.33 -1.39 -8.55
CA GLU A 261 1.36 -2.29 -9.18
C GLU A 261 1.52 -3.72 -8.69
N LEU A 262 0.38 -4.40 -8.52
CA LEU A 262 0.28 -5.82 -8.27
C LEU A 262 -0.66 -6.45 -9.31
N ASN A 263 -0.29 -7.60 -9.83
CA ASN A 263 -1.14 -8.43 -10.68
C ASN A 263 -1.31 -9.83 -10.06
N LEU A 264 -2.56 -10.27 -9.93
CA LEU A 264 -2.95 -11.59 -9.45
C LEU A 264 -3.90 -12.26 -10.44
N TYR A 265 -3.86 -13.60 -10.52
CA TYR A 265 -4.92 -14.40 -11.13
C TYR A 265 -6.04 -14.68 -10.16
#